data_3aeb01b7563c5b9be766e35902b147b4
#
_entry.id   3aeb01b7563c5b9be766e35902b147b4
#
_cell.length_a   1.000
_cell.length_b   1.000
_cell.length_c   1.000
_cell.angle_alpha   90.00
_cell.angle_beta   90.00
_cell.angle_gamma   90.00
#
_symmetry.space_group_name_H-M   'P 1'
#
loop_
_entity.id
_entity.type
_entity.pdbx_description
1 polymer ?
#
loop_
_entity_poly.entity_id
_entity_poly.type
_entity_poly.pdbx_seq_one_letter_code
_entity_poly.pdbx_strand_id
1 'polypeptide(L)'
;MTARRNLDGMAVLDLYAGSGALGLEALSRGAASALLVESDHRAAAVLARNIATLGLPGATLRRGPVAAVLATGAAVPVDLVLADPPYEVETADIHAVLAALTTHGWTHEGTLAVIERAAGSVPLSWPAGWQPWQQRVYGDTRLELAEWP
;
A
#
# COMPACT_ATOMS: atom_id res chain seq x y z
N MET A 1 10.67 0.36 21.21
CA MET A 1 9.50 0.79 20.49
C MET A 1 8.31 -0.13 20.77
N THR A 2 7.18 0.40 20.89
CA THR A 2 6.00 -0.42 21.13
C THR A 2 5.60 -1.18 19.87
N ALA A 3 4.87 -2.27 20.05
CA ALA A 3 4.32 -3.01 18.93
C ALA A 3 3.43 -2.12 18.07
N ARG A 4 2.91 -1.07 18.66
CA ARG A 4 2.04 -0.15 17.98
C ARG A 4 2.85 1.00 17.45
N ARG A 5 3.09 0.97 16.17
CA ARG A 5 3.77 2.06 15.53
C ARG A 5 2.91 3.30 15.52
N ASN A 6 3.55 4.39 15.81
CA ASN A 6 2.94 5.69 15.63
C ASN A 6 3.03 6.05 14.15
N LEU A 7 1.90 6.37 13.54
CA LEU A 7 1.86 6.75 12.13
C LEU A 7 2.09 8.23 11.90
N ASP A 8 2.32 9.00 12.98
CA ASP A 8 2.47 10.44 12.90
C ASP A 8 3.52 10.85 11.87
N GLY A 9 3.11 11.70 10.96
CA GLY A 9 3.99 12.26 9.95
C GLY A 9 4.36 11.34 8.80
N MET A 10 3.86 10.11 8.77
CA MET A 10 4.20 9.17 7.69
C MET A 10 3.53 9.52 6.38
N ALA A 11 4.27 9.28 5.28
CA ALA A 11 3.72 9.27 3.94
C ALA A 11 3.30 7.85 3.60
N VAL A 12 2.04 7.64 3.24
CA VAL A 12 1.45 6.33 2.99
C VAL A 12 1.08 6.19 1.52
N LEU A 13 1.35 5.02 0.96
CA LEU A 13 0.91 4.64 -0.38
C LEU A 13 -0.04 3.44 -0.22
N ASP A 14 -1.29 3.63 -0.64
CA ASP A 14 -2.33 2.59 -0.55
C ASP A 14 -2.65 2.09 -1.94
N LEU A 15 -2.14 0.89 -2.26
CA LEU A 15 -2.31 0.28 -3.58
C LEU A 15 -3.54 -0.62 -3.56
N TYR A 16 -4.29 -0.62 -4.66
CA TYR A 16 -5.57 -1.32 -4.76
C TYR A 16 -6.52 -0.82 -3.67
N ALA A 17 -6.64 0.49 -3.57
CA ALA A 17 -7.22 1.13 -2.39
C ALA A 17 -8.72 0.84 -2.17
N GLY A 18 -9.46 0.47 -3.20
CA GLY A 18 -10.88 0.20 -3.08
C GLY A 18 -11.63 1.43 -2.57
N SER A 19 -12.37 1.28 -1.48
CA SER A 19 -13.08 2.39 -0.85
C SER A 19 -12.16 3.32 -0.06
N GLY A 20 -10.89 2.95 0.10
CA GLY A 20 -9.90 3.76 0.79
C GLY A 20 -9.76 3.49 2.28
N ALA A 21 -10.36 2.43 2.80
CA ALA A 21 -10.42 2.19 4.24
C ALA A 21 -9.04 2.20 4.90
N LEU A 22 -8.06 1.53 4.31
CA LEU A 22 -6.73 1.44 4.93
C LEU A 22 -6.00 2.79 4.93
N GLY A 23 -5.94 3.45 3.77
CA GLY A 23 -5.23 4.72 3.66
C GLY A 23 -5.91 5.83 4.47
N LEU A 24 -7.24 5.86 4.47
CA LEU A 24 -7.96 6.86 5.24
C LEU A 24 -7.84 6.60 6.75
N GLU A 25 -7.80 5.34 7.16
CA GLU A 25 -7.53 4.99 8.55
C GLU A 25 -6.14 5.47 8.97
N ALA A 26 -5.14 5.30 8.10
CA ALA A 26 -3.80 5.78 8.38
C ALA A 26 -3.78 7.30 8.61
N LEU A 27 -4.52 8.05 7.79
CA LEU A 27 -4.62 9.50 7.99
C LEU A 27 -5.29 9.85 9.31
N SER A 28 -6.34 9.12 9.69
CA SER A 28 -7.01 9.36 10.96
C SER A 28 -6.12 9.06 12.16
N ARG A 29 -5.08 8.25 11.96
CA ARG A 29 -4.11 7.91 13.00
C ARG A 29 -2.84 8.75 12.95
N GLY A 30 -2.85 9.82 12.17
CA GLY A 30 -1.77 10.80 12.20
C GLY A 30 -0.83 10.79 11.00
N ALA A 31 -1.04 9.95 9.99
CA ALA A 31 -0.22 10.00 8.79
C ALA A 31 -0.32 11.39 8.14
N ALA A 32 0.78 11.87 7.60
CA ALA A 32 0.83 13.19 6.98
C ALA A 32 0.16 13.21 5.61
N SER A 33 0.29 12.10 4.88
CA SER A 33 -0.28 11.99 3.54
C SER A 33 -0.63 10.54 3.22
N ALA A 34 -1.59 10.37 2.33
CA ALA A 34 -1.91 9.08 1.75
C ALA A 34 -2.21 9.27 0.28
N LEU A 35 -1.45 8.58 -0.55
CA LEU A 35 -1.72 8.47 -1.97
C LEU A 35 -2.47 7.15 -2.17
N LEU A 36 -3.72 7.24 -2.62
CA LEU A 36 -4.60 6.08 -2.76
C LEU A 36 -4.76 5.81 -4.25
N VAL A 37 -4.35 4.62 -4.68
CA VAL A 37 -4.37 4.22 -6.08
C VAL A 37 -5.48 3.21 -6.32
N GLU A 38 -6.38 3.52 -7.22
CA GLU A 38 -7.52 2.66 -7.56
C GLU A 38 -7.83 2.73 -9.04
N SER A 39 -7.93 1.57 -9.68
CA SER A 39 -8.23 1.48 -11.11
C SER A 39 -9.71 1.27 -11.41
N ASP A 40 -10.47 0.67 -10.49
CA ASP A 40 -11.88 0.42 -10.71
C ASP A 40 -12.68 1.72 -10.62
N HIS A 41 -13.46 1.99 -11.66
CA HIS A 41 -14.16 3.26 -11.76
C HIS A 41 -15.17 3.47 -10.62
N ARG A 42 -15.91 2.43 -10.25
CA ARG A 42 -16.91 2.52 -9.18
C ARG A 42 -16.24 2.67 -7.82
N ALA A 43 -15.20 1.88 -7.56
CA ALA A 43 -14.47 1.97 -6.31
C ALA A 43 -13.83 3.35 -6.16
N ALA A 44 -13.24 3.88 -7.22
CA ALA A 44 -12.64 5.20 -7.19
C ALA A 44 -13.66 6.29 -6.89
N ALA A 45 -14.89 6.16 -7.41
CA ALA A 45 -15.96 7.11 -7.12
C ALA A 45 -16.35 7.07 -5.63
N VAL A 46 -16.45 5.87 -5.06
CA VAL A 46 -16.74 5.72 -3.62
C VAL A 46 -15.60 6.31 -2.80
N LEU A 47 -14.36 6.03 -3.19
CA LEU A 47 -13.18 6.57 -2.52
C LEU A 47 -13.17 8.10 -2.54
N ALA A 48 -13.47 8.71 -3.68
CA ALA A 48 -13.54 10.17 -3.78
C ALA A 48 -14.57 10.74 -2.81
N ARG A 49 -15.74 10.11 -2.70
CA ARG A 49 -16.77 10.53 -1.75
C ARG A 49 -16.31 10.37 -0.30
N ASN A 50 -15.62 9.27 0.00
CA ASN A 50 -15.12 9.04 1.35
C ASN A 50 -14.08 10.08 1.75
N ILE A 51 -13.20 10.45 0.83
CA ILE A 51 -12.21 11.50 1.07
C ILE A 51 -12.92 12.82 1.40
N ALA A 52 -13.91 13.19 0.60
CA ALA A 52 -14.66 14.42 0.80
C ALA A 52 -15.42 14.40 2.12
N THR A 53 -16.07 13.29 2.44
CA THR A 53 -16.90 13.17 3.65
C THR A 53 -16.06 13.26 4.92
N LEU A 54 -14.90 12.59 4.94
CA LEU A 54 -14.06 12.59 6.14
C LEU A 54 -13.29 13.90 6.29
N GLY A 55 -13.01 14.59 5.20
CA GLY A 55 -12.34 15.88 5.25
C GLY A 55 -10.95 15.86 5.86
N LEU A 56 -10.32 14.67 5.89
CA LEU A 56 -8.96 14.57 6.43
C LEU A 56 -7.96 15.17 5.44
N PRO A 57 -7.03 16.00 5.91
CA PRO A 57 -6.01 16.55 5.03
C PRO A 57 -5.03 15.47 4.59
N GLY A 58 -4.43 15.64 3.41
CA GLY A 58 -3.35 14.78 2.95
C GLY A 58 -3.78 13.62 2.07
N ALA A 59 -5.06 13.43 1.81
CA ALA A 59 -5.53 12.35 0.94
C ALA A 59 -5.49 12.77 -0.52
N THR A 60 -4.89 11.94 -1.37
CA THR A 60 -4.86 12.13 -2.82
C THR A 60 -5.26 10.84 -3.51
N LEU A 61 -6.24 10.91 -4.39
CA LEU A 61 -6.66 9.78 -5.21
C LEU A 61 -5.95 9.84 -6.56
N ARG A 62 -5.32 8.73 -6.95
CA ARG A 62 -4.80 8.53 -8.31
C ARG A 62 -5.58 7.41 -8.96
N ARG A 63 -6.31 7.72 -10.02
CA ARG A 63 -7.05 6.71 -10.79
C ARG A 63 -6.13 6.09 -11.81
N GLY A 64 -6.13 4.76 -11.86
CA GLY A 64 -5.36 4.04 -12.86
C GLY A 64 -4.82 2.73 -12.34
N PRO A 65 -4.30 1.90 -13.24
CA PRO A 65 -3.64 0.65 -12.84
C PRO A 65 -2.44 0.94 -11.96
N VAL A 66 -2.25 0.11 -10.95
CA VAL A 66 -1.13 0.29 -10.00
C VAL A 66 0.21 0.39 -10.74
N ALA A 67 0.46 -0.52 -11.69
CA ALA A 67 1.73 -0.52 -12.43
C ALA A 67 1.96 0.81 -13.16
N ALA A 68 0.92 1.36 -13.77
CA ALA A 68 1.04 2.61 -14.51
C ALA A 68 1.32 3.80 -13.59
N VAL A 69 0.65 3.84 -12.45
CA VAL A 69 0.88 4.91 -11.47
C VAL A 69 2.30 4.84 -10.91
N LEU A 70 2.76 3.63 -10.54
CA LEU A 70 4.11 3.47 -10.01
C LEU A 70 5.17 3.87 -11.03
N ALA A 71 4.93 3.59 -12.31
CA ALA A 71 5.88 3.91 -13.37
C ALA A 71 6.06 5.42 -13.57
N THR A 72 5.13 6.25 -13.10
CA THR A 72 5.30 7.71 -13.19
C THR A 72 6.36 8.22 -12.21
N GLY A 73 6.78 7.39 -11.27
CA GLY A 73 7.79 7.77 -10.29
C GLY A 73 7.20 8.51 -9.10
N ALA A 74 7.87 8.39 -7.96
CA ALA A 74 7.46 9.07 -6.74
C ALA A 74 8.02 10.48 -6.72
N ALA A 75 7.19 11.46 -6.35
CA ALA A 75 7.67 12.80 -6.06
C ALA A 75 8.50 12.78 -4.77
N VAL A 76 8.03 12.01 -3.79
CA VAL A 76 8.71 11.81 -2.50
C VAL A 76 8.57 10.34 -2.13
N PRO A 77 9.63 9.68 -1.66
CA PRO A 77 9.50 8.29 -1.20
C PRO A 77 8.51 8.20 -0.04
N VAL A 78 7.90 7.02 0.12
CA VAL A 78 6.91 6.80 1.15
C VAL A 78 7.48 6.00 2.31
N ASP A 79 6.82 6.08 3.46
CA ASP A 79 7.22 5.37 4.67
C ASP A 79 6.49 4.04 4.82
N LEU A 80 5.29 3.94 4.28
CA LEU A 80 4.44 2.77 4.44
C LEU A 80 3.72 2.50 3.12
N VAL A 81 3.82 1.26 2.64
CA VAL A 81 3.06 0.78 1.49
C VAL A 81 2.06 -0.25 1.98
N LEU A 82 0.78 -0.02 1.68
CA LEU A 82 -0.30 -0.94 1.98
C LEU A 82 -0.85 -1.46 0.66
N ALA A 83 -1.12 -2.75 0.56
CA ALA A 83 -1.72 -3.31 -0.64
C ALA A 83 -2.65 -4.46 -0.29
N ASP A 84 -3.87 -4.40 -0.81
CA ASP A 84 -4.87 -5.45 -0.69
C ASP A 84 -5.33 -5.81 -2.10
N PRO A 85 -4.48 -6.56 -2.86
CA PRO A 85 -4.81 -6.87 -4.25
C PRO A 85 -6.05 -7.76 -4.35
N PRO A 86 -6.94 -7.50 -5.31
CA PRO A 86 -8.09 -8.38 -5.53
C PRO A 86 -7.63 -9.73 -6.05
N TYR A 87 -8.54 -10.71 -6.02
CA TYR A 87 -8.29 -12.08 -6.43
C TYR A 87 -7.63 -12.23 -7.78
N GLU A 88 -8.03 -11.38 -8.74
CA GLU A 88 -7.61 -11.49 -10.13
C GLU A 88 -6.12 -11.14 -10.31
N VAL A 89 -5.53 -10.45 -9.36
CA VAL A 89 -4.12 -10.06 -9.44
C VAL A 89 -3.26 -11.27 -9.10
N GLU A 90 -2.49 -11.72 -10.07
CA GLU A 90 -1.65 -12.89 -9.89
C GLU A 90 -0.39 -12.57 -9.10
N THR A 91 0.21 -13.60 -8.51
CA THR A 91 1.43 -13.43 -7.71
C THR A 91 2.55 -12.79 -8.54
N ALA A 92 2.67 -13.13 -9.81
CA ALA A 92 3.67 -12.52 -10.69
C ALA A 92 3.46 -11.02 -10.83
N ASP A 93 2.20 -10.57 -10.89
CA ASP A 93 1.90 -9.14 -10.98
C ASP A 93 2.26 -8.41 -9.69
N ILE A 94 2.06 -9.06 -8.55
CA ILE A 94 2.45 -8.48 -7.27
C ILE A 94 3.97 -8.36 -7.19
N HIS A 95 4.70 -9.37 -7.65
CA HIS A 95 6.16 -9.29 -7.70
C HIS A 95 6.63 -8.13 -8.57
N ALA A 96 5.96 -7.89 -9.68
CA ALA A 96 6.29 -6.76 -10.56
C ALA A 96 6.03 -5.42 -9.86
N VAL A 97 4.95 -5.34 -9.08
CA VAL A 97 4.65 -4.14 -8.28
C VAL A 97 5.74 -3.88 -7.25
N LEU A 98 6.16 -4.93 -6.54
CA LEU A 98 7.21 -4.79 -5.53
C LEU A 98 8.53 -4.31 -6.15
N ALA A 99 8.88 -4.82 -7.34
CA ALA A 99 10.06 -4.38 -8.05
C ALA A 99 9.92 -2.91 -8.50
N ALA A 100 8.74 -2.53 -8.96
CA ALA A 100 8.47 -1.16 -9.41
C ALA A 100 8.61 -0.14 -8.28
N LEU A 101 8.28 -0.51 -7.06
CA LEU A 101 8.41 0.39 -5.91
C LEU A 101 9.84 0.89 -5.75
N THR A 102 10.82 0.00 -5.88
CA THR A 102 12.22 0.39 -5.74
C THR A 102 12.75 1.03 -7.02
N THR A 103 12.38 0.50 -8.18
CA THR A 103 12.85 1.01 -9.46
C THR A 103 12.44 2.46 -9.69
N HIS A 104 11.25 2.84 -9.25
CA HIS A 104 10.69 4.17 -9.55
C HIS A 104 10.73 5.14 -8.36
N GLY A 105 11.57 4.87 -7.37
CA GLY A 105 11.85 5.82 -6.30
C GLY A 105 10.79 5.94 -5.22
N TRP A 106 9.95 4.91 -5.03
CA TRP A 106 8.92 4.93 -4.00
C TRP A 106 9.43 4.57 -2.61
N THR A 107 10.62 3.94 -2.52
CA THR A 107 11.18 3.49 -1.26
C THR A 107 12.34 4.35 -0.80
N HIS A 108 12.51 4.43 0.51
CA HIS A 108 13.71 4.96 1.15
C HIS A 108 14.08 4.01 2.29
N GLU A 109 15.19 4.28 2.93
CA GLU A 109 15.63 3.48 4.08
C GLU A 109 14.56 3.50 5.16
N GLY A 110 14.04 2.32 5.51
CA GLY A 110 13.00 2.16 6.52
C GLY A 110 11.60 2.01 5.99
N THR A 111 11.39 2.08 4.68
CA THR A 111 10.04 1.86 4.12
C THR A 111 9.54 0.45 4.45
N LEU A 112 8.34 0.37 5.00
CA LEU A 112 7.67 -0.90 5.30
C LEU A 112 6.56 -1.15 4.29
N ALA A 113 6.53 -2.35 3.73
CA ALA A 113 5.44 -2.77 2.84
C ALA A 113 4.63 -3.86 3.54
N VAL A 114 3.31 -3.74 3.48
CA VAL A 114 2.36 -4.69 4.07
C VAL A 114 1.41 -5.11 2.97
N ILE A 115 1.48 -6.39 2.58
CA ILE A 115 0.67 -6.94 1.49
C ILE A 115 -0.31 -7.95 2.05
N GLU A 116 -1.60 -7.72 1.84
CA GLU A 116 -2.64 -8.65 2.26
C GLU A 116 -2.85 -9.70 1.19
N ARG A 117 -2.85 -10.96 1.60
CA ARG A 117 -3.03 -12.10 0.71
C ARG A 117 -4.04 -13.07 1.31
N ALA A 118 -4.66 -13.88 0.44
CA ALA A 118 -5.41 -15.04 0.93
C ALA A 118 -4.43 -16.03 1.56
N ALA A 119 -4.82 -16.63 2.70
CA ALA A 119 -3.92 -17.50 3.45
C ALA A 119 -3.45 -18.71 2.65
N GLY A 120 -4.27 -19.19 1.70
CA GLY A 120 -3.93 -20.33 0.85
C GLY A 120 -3.11 -19.97 -0.39
N SER A 121 -2.81 -18.69 -0.62
CA SER A 121 -2.06 -18.28 -1.80
C SER A 121 -0.57 -18.62 -1.66
N VAL A 122 0.12 -18.65 -2.82
CA VAL A 122 1.56 -18.86 -2.83
C VAL A 122 2.24 -17.69 -2.12
N PRO A 123 3.18 -17.95 -1.19
CA PRO A 123 3.91 -16.87 -0.53
C PRO A 123 4.67 -16.01 -1.53
N LEU A 124 4.81 -14.72 -1.21
CA LEU A 124 5.55 -13.79 -2.06
C LEU A 124 7.04 -14.09 -2.01
N SER A 125 7.69 -13.91 -3.16
CA SER A 125 9.14 -13.85 -3.26
C SER A 125 9.52 -12.39 -3.34
N TRP A 126 10.04 -11.84 -2.26
CA TRP A 126 10.40 -10.42 -2.23
C TRP A 126 11.62 -10.17 -3.11
N PRO A 127 11.61 -9.10 -3.91
CA PRO A 127 12.77 -8.76 -4.73
C PRO A 127 14.01 -8.50 -3.88
N ALA A 128 15.19 -8.55 -4.52
CA ALA A 128 16.44 -8.27 -3.84
C ALA A 128 16.41 -6.89 -3.16
N GLY A 129 16.95 -6.82 -1.96
CA GLY A 129 16.99 -5.59 -1.18
C GLY A 129 15.91 -5.49 -0.13
N TRP A 130 14.79 -6.17 -0.32
CA TRP A 130 13.75 -6.22 0.69
C TRP A 130 14.12 -7.23 1.78
N GLN A 131 13.81 -6.91 3.02
CA GLN A 131 14.02 -7.79 4.17
C GLN A 131 12.67 -8.25 4.70
N PRO A 132 12.26 -9.51 4.42
CA PRO A 132 10.97 -10.00 4.89
C PRO A 132 10.92 -10.10 6.41
N TRP A 133 9.75 -9.73 6.95
CA TRP A 133 9.43 -9.95 8.35
C TRP A 133 8.63 -11.26 8.48
N GLN A 134 8.38 -11.67 9.72
CA GLN A 134 7.54 -12.83 9.96
C GLN A 134 6.12 -12.56 9.48
N GLN A 135 5.57 -13.52 8.73
CA GLN A 135 4.19 -13.45 8.26
C GLN A 135 3.22 -13.55 9.42
N ARG A 136 2.03 -12.97 9.23
CA ARG A 136 0.94 -13.06 10.20
C ARG A 136 -0.29 -13.60 9.50
N VAL A 137 -0.95 -14.60 10.13
CA VAL A 137 -2.14 -15.21 9.57
C VAL A 137 -3.32 -14.95 10.51
N TYR A 138 -4.40 -14.45 9.95
CA TYR A 138 -5.65 -14.18 10.65
C TYR A 138 -6.79 -14.79 9.85
N GLY A 139 -7.30 -15.96 10.29
CA GLY A 139 -8.35 -16.65 9.54
C GLY A 139 -7.90 -16.97 8.13
N ASP A 140 -8.61 -16.43 7.14
CA ASP A 140 -8.32 -16.67 5.74
C ASP A 140 -7.34 -15.66 5.13
N THR A 141 -6.81 -14.76 5.94
CA THR A 141 -5.95 -13.67 5.50
C THR A 141 -4.53 -13.87 6.01
N ARG A 142 -3.56 -13.66 5.11
CA ARG A 142 -2.15 -13.64 5.46
C ARG A 142 -1.60 -12.25 5.16
N LEU A 143 -0.91 -11.66 6.14
CA LEU A 143 -0.16 -10.42 5.94
C LEU A 143 1.29 -10.77 5.70
N GLU A 144 1.82 -10.32 4.58
CA GLU A 144 3.24 -10.45 4.27
C GLU A 144 3.88 -9.08 4.34
N LEU A 145 4.91 -8.98 5.16
CA LEU A 145 5.56 -7.71 5.47
C LEU A 145 7.03 -7.79 5.10
N ALA A 146 7.56 -6.69 4.62
CA ALA A 146 9.00 -6.56 4.42
C ALA A 146 9.41 -5.10 4.57
N GLU A 147 10.67 -4.92 4.95
CA GLU A 147 11.24 -3.59 5.13
C GLU A 147 12.34 -3.37 4.09
N TRP A 148 12.40 -2.15 3.58
CA TRP A 148 13.53 -1.70 2.77
C TRP A 148 14.54 -1.10 3.74
N PRO A 149 15.63 -1.81 4.05
CA PRO A 149 16.55 -1.37 5.10
C PRO A 149 17.41 -0.18 4.70
#